data_58ffdbd6ef66b1944754a76bb1f866e4
#
_entry.id   58ffdbd6ef66b1944754a76bb1f866e4
#
_cell.length_a   1.000
_cell.length_b   1.000
_cell.length_c   1.000
_cell.angle_alpha   90.00
_cell.angle_beta   90.00
_cell.angle_gamma   90.00
#
_symmetry.space_group_name_H-M   'P 1'
#
loop_
_entity.id
_entity.type
_entity.pdbx_description
1 polymer ?
#
loop_
_entity_poly.entity_id
_entity_poly.type
_entity_poly.pdbx_seq_one_letter_code
_entity_poly.pdbx_strand_id
1 'polypeptide(L)'
;ALMADKTFNLQIISPTRVLFDEAVDMVEMKTTEGEIGVLAGHIPLTTILEPGVLRIKTDGNVREAALHDGFVQIQKDKVTVLAESCEWPDEIDANRAEKAKERAERRLTSGSKEVDMVRAELALKKALIRIDLAGKH
;
A
#
# COMPACT_ATOMS: atom_id res chain seq x y z
N ALA A 1 11.35 -21.56 18.82
CA ALA A 1 10.10 -21.75 19.54
C ALA A 1 9.49 -20.42 19.93
N LEU A 2 10.23 -19.67 20.74
CA LEU A 2 9.71 -18.39 21.21
C LEU A 2 9.48 -17.39 20.08
N MET A 3 10.30 -17.44 19.05
CA MET A 3 10.19 -16.53 17.90
C MET A 3 8.98 -16.86 17.04
N ALA A 4 8.58 -18.12 17.00
CA ALA A 4 7.42 -18.54 16.22
C ALA A 4 6.11 -17.96 16.75
N ASP A 5 6.09 -17.61 18.05
CA ASP A 5 4.89 -17.05 18.67
C ASP A 5 4.74 -15.55 18.47
N LYS A 6 5.74 -14.93 17.83
CA LYS A 6 5.73 -13.48 17.62
C LYS A 6 5.12 -13.08 16.29
N THR A 7 3.85 -13.42 16.16
CA THR A 7 3.06 -13.01 15.00
C THR A 7 1.90 -12.14 15.47
N PHE A 8 1.30 -11.46 14.53
CA PHE A 8 0.09 -10.69 14.78
C PHE A 8 -0.86 -10.88 13.60
N ASN A 9 -2.12 -10.64 13.81
CA ASN A 9 -3.10 -10.72 12.73
C ASN A 9 -3.08 -9.45 11.90
N LEU A 10 -2.86 -9.59 10.59
CA LEU A 10 -2.94 -8.49 9.65
C LEU A 10 -4.20 -8.63 8.83
N GLN A 11 -5.04 -7.60 8.85
CA GLN A 11 -6.24 -7.55 8.03
C GLN A 11 -6.15 -6.35 7.10
N ILE A 12 -6.32 -6.59 5.80
CA ILE A 12 -6.33 -5.53 4.80
C ILE A 12 -7.70 -5.53 4.15
N ILE A 13 -8.41 -4.41 4.32
CA ILE A 13 -9.80 -4.27 3.88
C ILE A 13 -9.92 -3.09 2.92
N SER A 14 -10.65 -3.28 1.83
CA SER A 14 -11.07 -2.21 0.94
C SER A 14 -12.60 -2.15 0.94
N PRO A 15 -13.21 -1.11 0.34
CA PRO A 15 -14.67 -1.04 0.29
C PRO A 15 -15.34 -2.23 -0.39
N THR A 16 -14.63 -2.94 -1.26
CA THR A 16 -15.21 -4.03 -2.04
C THR A 16 -14.84 -5.42 -1.58
N ARG A 17 -13.79 -5.56 -0.75
CA ARG A 17 -13.34 -6.90 -0.35
C ARG A 17 -12.37 -6.88 0.82
N VAL A 18 -12.20 -8.05 1.41
CA VAL A 18 -11.10 -8.32 2.33
C VAL A 18 -9.97 -8.90 1.48
N LEU A 19 -8.88 -8.16 1.35
CA LEU A 19 -7.75 -8.56 0.52
C LEU A 19 -6.87 -9.58 1.22
N PHE A 20 -6.73 -9.46 2.54
CA PHE A 20 -5.82 -10.29 3.32
C PHE A 20 -6.31 -10.37 4.77
N ASP A 21 -6.20 -11.51 5.40
CA ASP A 21 -6.57 -11.70 6.80
C ASP A 21 -5.87 -12.93 7.34
N GLU A 22 -4.61 -12.78 7.75
CA GLU A 22 -3.78 -13.89 8.23
C GLU A 22 -2.76 -13.41 9.25
N ALA A 23 -2.20 -14.36 10.00
CA ALA A 23 -1.09 -14.08 10.90
C ALA A 23 0.19 -13.85 10.11
N VAL A 24 0.94 -12.82 10.48
CA VAL A 24 2.19 -12.45 9.79
C VAL A 24 3.27 -12.10 10.81
N ASP A 25 4.52 -12.06 10.35
CA ASP A 25 5.66 -11.70 11.19
C ASP A 25 5.90 -10.20 11.19
N MET A 26 5.71 -9.56 10.04
CA MET A 26 5.97 -8.15 9.87
C MET A 26 5.18 -7.61 8.69
N VAL A 27 4.82 -6.33 8.77
CA VAL A 27 4.27 -5.60 7.62
C VAL A 27 4.98 -4.25 7.53
N GLU A 28 5.36 -3.87 6.31
CA GLU A 28 5.95 -2.57 6.02
C GLU A 28 5.01 -1.78 5.12
N MET A 29 4.85 -0.51 5.43
CA MET A 29 3.94 0.36 4.68
C MET A 29 4.41 1.80 4.72
N LYS A 30 3.93 2.60 3.76
CA LYS A 30 4.29 4.01 3.69
C LYS A 30 3.19 4.86 4.32
N THR A 31 3.59 5.67 5.32
CA THR A 31 2.69 6.60 5.98
C THR A 31 3.03 8.04 5.57
N THR A 32 2.19 8.98 5.96
CA THR A 32 2.46 10.41 5.72
C THR A 32 3.71 10.89 6.43
N GLU A 33 4.19 10.17 7.43
CA GLU A 33 5.40 10.50 8.18
C GLU A 33 6.62 9.66 7.76
N GLY A 34 6.48 8.85 6.73
CA GLY A 34 7.54 7.98 6.23
C GLY A 34 7.16 6.52 6.28
N GLU A 35 8.10 5.65 5.92
CA GLU A 35 7.86 4.22 5.97
C GLU A 35 7.95 3.70 7.40
N ILE A 36 7.06 2.77 7.73
CA ILE A 36 7.07 2.10 9.03
C ILE A 36 7.06 0.59 8.84
N GLY A 37 7.70 -0.11 9.77
CA GLY A 37 7.64 -1.56 9.85
C GLY A 37 6.96 -1.94 11.17
N VAL A 38 5.99 -2.82 11.10
CA VAL A 38 5.22 -3.24 12.29
C VAL A 38 5.52 -4.69 12.61
N LEU A 39 5.93 -4.92 13.86
CA LEU A 39 6.18 -6.24 14.43
C LEU A 39 5.18 -6.53 15.54
N ALA A 40 5.07 -7.78 15.95
CA ALA A 40 4.21 -8.16 17.07
C ALA A 40 4.56 -7.38 18.33
N GLY A 41 3.55 -7.00 19.08
CA GLY A 41 3.74 -6.23 20.32
C GLY A 41 3.98 -4.74 20.11
N HIS A 42 3.80 -4.25 18.91
CA HIS A 42 3.98 -2.84 18.61
C HIS A 42 3.03 -1.96 19.45
N ILE A 43 3.49 -0.75 19.76
CA ILE A 43 2.68 0.22 20.50
C ILE A 43 1.48 0.61 19.63
N PRO A 44 0.26 0.67 20.21
CA PRO A 44 -0.92 1.07 19.46
C PRO A 44 -0.74 2.44 18.80
N LEU A 45 -1.17 2.51 17.55
CA LEU A 45 -1.01 3.71 16.73
C LEU A 45 -2.04 3.70 15.61
N THR A 46 -2.56 4.88 15.29
CA THR A 46 -3.39 5.07 14.10
C THR A 46 -2.72 6.14 13.24
N THR A 47 -2.48 5.84 11.99
CA THR A 47 -1.82 6.80 11.09
C THR A 47 -2.37 6.67 9.67
N ILE A 48 -2.14 7.73 8.89
CA ILE A 48 -2.62 7.82 7.51
C ILE A 48 -1.59 7.22 6.58
N LEU A 49 -2.07 6.43 5.62
CA LEU A 49 -1.23 5.79 4.61
C LEU A 49 -1.18 6.60 3.34
N GLU A 50 -0.01 6.64 2.73
CA GLU A 50 0.18 7.20 1.40
C GLU A 50 0.23 6.10 0.35
N PRO A 51 0.00 6.43 -0.93
CA PRO A 51 0.22 5.46 -2.00
C PRO A 51 1.63 4.89 -1.94
N GLY A 52 1.75 3.59 -1.96
CA GLY A 52 3.02 2.91 -1.87
C GLY A 52 2.88 1.41 -1.96
N VAL A 53 4.00 0.72 -1.83
CA VAL A 53 4.03 -0.74 -1.81
C VAL A 53 3.99 -1.20 -0.36
N LEU A 54 3.00 -2.03 -0.05
CA LEU A 54 2.88 -2.68 1.24
C LEU A 54 3.58 -4.03 1.13
N ARG A 55 4.45 -4.34 2.09
CA ARG A 55 5.19 -5.61 2.11
C ARG A 55 4.82 -6.42 3.34
N ILE A 56 4.42 -7.66 3.08
CA ILE A 56 3.99 -8.59 4.12
C ILE A 56 5.03 -9.70 4.23
N LYS A 57 5.57 -9.88 5.42
CA LYS A 57 6.59 -10.91 5.66
C LYS A 57 6.04 -12.02 6.54
N THR A 58 6.11 -13.25 6.05
CA THR A 58 5.63 -14.42 6.76
C THR A 58 6.55 -15.61 6.46
N ASP A 59 7.15 -16.19 7.49
CA ASP A 59 8.01 -17.37 7.36
C ASP A 59 9.08 -17.24 6.26
N GLY A 60 9.72 -16.07 6.20
CA GLY A 60 10.76 -15.81 5.22
C GLY A 60 10.26 -15.45 3.84
N ASN A 61 8.96 -15.51 3.61
CA ASN A 61 8.36 -15.11 2.35
C ASN A 61 7.91 -13.67 2.40
N VAL A 62 8.01 -12.97 1.27
CA VAL A 62 7.57 -11.59 1.15
C VAL A 62 6.51 -11.50 0.06
N ARG A 63 5.36 -10.90 0.40
CA ARG A 63 4.32 -10.59 -0.57
C ARG A 63 4.20 -9.07 -0.63
N GLU A 64 3.98 -8.56 -1.83
CA GLU A 64 3.83 -7.12 -2.04
C GLU A 64 2.48 -6.80 -2.63
N ALA A 65 1.93 -5.66 -2.25
CA ALA A 65 0.67 -5.17 -2.79
C ALA A 65 0.77 -3.66 -3.02
N ALA A 66 0.11 -3.18 -4.07
CA ALA A 66 0.01 -1.75 -4.33
C ALA A 66 -1.14 -1.18 -3.49
N LEU A 67 -0.83 -0.28 -2.58
CA LEU A 67 -1.80 0.33 -1.70
C LEU A 67 -1.99 1.80 -2.07
N HIS A 68 -3.22 2.21 -2.19
CA HIS A 68 -3.56 3.59 -2.54
C HIS A 68 -4.50 4.16 -1.50
N ASP A 69 -4.01 5.16 -0.78
CA ASP A 69 -4.75 5.91 0.22
C ASP A 69 -5.48 5.05 1.26
N GLY A 70 -5.48 5.48 2.46
CA GLY A 70 -6.15 4.79 3.54
C GLY A 70 -5.53 5.13 4.88
N PHE A 71 -5.80 4.30 5.86
CA PHE A 71 -5.16 4.43 7.16
C PHE A 71 -4.96 3.05 7.78
N VAL A 72 -4.08 3.00 8.75
CA VAL A 72 -3.77 1.79 9.49
C VAL A 72 -4.05 2.01 10.96
N GLN A 73 -4.69 1.04 11.57
CA GLN A 73 -4.90 0.99 13.00
C GLN A 73 -4.06 -0.15 13.56
N ILE A 74 -3.05 0.20 14.33
CA ILE A 74 -2.13 -0.76 14.93
C ILE A 74 -2.53 -0.98 16.37
N GLN A 75 -2.82 -2.21 16.72
CA GLN A 75 -3.13 -2.63 18.07
C GLN A 75 -2.09 -3.66 18.50
N LYS A 76 -2.09 -4.05 19.75
CA LYS A 76 -1.08 -4.97 20.27
C LYS A 76 -0.96 -6.26 19.47
N ASP A 77 -2.09 -6.89 19.15
CA ASP A 77 -2.13 -8.20 18.49
C ASP A 77 -2.67 -8.17 17.08
N LYS A 78 -3.12 -7.02 16.63
CA LYS A 78 -3.83 -6.91 15.36
C LYS A 78 -3.50 -5.60 14.67
N VAL A 79 -3.31 -5.69 13.36
CA VAL A 79 -3.13 -4.52 12.51
C VAL A 79 -4.23 -4.55 11.45
N THR A 80 -4.99 -3.47 11.37
CA THR A 80 -6.06 -3.33 10.38
C THR A 80 -5.69 -2.21 9.41
N VAL A 81 -5.57 -2.56 8.14
CA VAL A 81 -5.33 -1.61 7.06
C VAL A 81 -6.64 -1.40 6.33
N LEU A 82 -7.10 -0.15 6.31
CA LEU A 82 -8.31 0.25 5.58
C LEU A 82 -7.84 1.06 4.38
N ALA A 83 -7.85 0.43 3.21
CA ALA A 83 -7.36 1.03 1.99
C ALA A 83 -8.51 1.39 1.06
N GLU A 84 -8.41 2.54 0.40
CA GLU A 84 -9.36 2.89 -0.65
C GLU A 84 -9.22 1.90 -1.80
N SER A 85 -7.98 1.53 -2.13
CA SER A 85 -7.68 0.55 -3.15
C SER A 85 -6.41 -0.20 -2.79
N CYS A 86 -6.41 -1.51 -2.99
CA CYS A 86 -5.23 -2.33 -2.77
C CYS A 86 -5.25 -3.47 -3.78
N GLU A 87 -4.12 -3.71 -4.43
CA GLU A 87 -4.02 -4.66 -5.53
C GLU A 87 -2.78 -5.54 -5.38
N TRP A 88 -2.96 -6.84 -5.65
CA TRP A 88 -1.82 -7.75 -5.79
C TRP A 88 -1.14 -7.51 -7.15
N PRO A 89 0.15 -7.86 -7.30
CA PRO A 89 0.86 -7.61 -8.58
C PRO A 89 0.17 -8.21 -9.79
N ASP A 90 -0.36 -9.41 -9.67
CA ASP A 90 -1.01 -10.12 -10.78
C ASP A 90 -2.39 -9.55 -11.14
N GLU A 91 -2.94 -8.70 -10.30
CA GLU A 91 -4.21 -8.01 -10.56
C GLU A 91 -4.01 -6.69 -11.30
N ILE A 92 -2.76 -6.21 -11.38
CA ILE A 92 -2.47 -4.91 -11.97
C ILE A 92 -2.43 -5.01 -13.49
N ASP A 93 -3.22 -4.16 -14.14
CA ASP A 93 -3.18 -4.00 -15.60
C ASP A 93 -2.06 -3.00 -15.95
N ALA A 94 -0.92 -3.51 -16.36
CA ALA A 94 0.24 -2.70 -16.67
C ALA A 94 0.00 -1.71 -17.80
N ASN A 95 -0.76 -2.09 -18.83
CA ASN A 95 -1.07 -1.20 -19.96
C ASN A 95 -1.93 -0.04 -19.50
N ARG A 96 -2.91 -0.31 -18.65
CA ARG A 96 -3.79 0.72 -18.11
C ARG A 96 -2.99 1.68 -17.22
N ALA A 97 -2.05 1.15 -16.44
CA ALA A 97 -1.20 1.97 -15.59
C ALA A 97 -0.28 2.87 -16.42
N GLU A 98 0.26 2.36 -17.53
CA GLU A 98 1.07 3.14 -18.46
C GLU A 98 0.28 4.30 -19.06
N LYS A 99 -0.95 4.05 -19.49
CA LYS A 99 -1.83 5.09 -20.03
C LYS A 99 -2.19 6.13 -18.97
N ALA A 100 -2.40 5.71 -17.75
CA ALA A 100 -2.68 6.62 -16.63
C ALA A 100 -1.47 7.52 -16.35
N LYS A 101 -0.27 6.96 -16.41
CA LYS A 101 0.98 7.70 -16.28
C LYS A 101 1.09 8.78 -17.35
N GLU A 102 0.87 8.42 -18.60
CA GLU A 102 0.94 9.36 -19.72
C GLU A 102 -0.05 10.49 -19.58
N ARG A 103 -1.29 10.20 -19.17
CA ARG A 103 -2.31 11.23 -18.94
C ARG A 103 -1.89 12.19 -17.84
N ALA A 104 -1.35 11.66 -16.73
CA ALA A 104 -0.91 12.48 -15.61
C ALA A 104 0.25 13.38 -16.01
N GLU A 105 1.22 12.85 -16.75
CA GLU A 105 2.36 13.62 -17.25
C GLU A 105 1.92 14.74 -18.17
N ARG A 106 0.96 14.49 -19.07
CA ARG A 106 0.44 15.52 -19.96
C ARG A 106 -0.25 16.65 -19.17
N ARG A 107 -0.99 16.31 -18.13
CA ARG A 107 -1.64 17.33 -17.29
C ARG A 107 -0.62 18.19 -16.55
N LEU A 108 0.45 17.59 -16.06
CA LEU A 108 1.52 18.32 -15.37
C LEU A 108 2.24 19.30 -16.29
N THR A 109 2.35 19.00 -17.57
CA THR A 109 3.03 19.86 -18.56
C THR A 109 2.12 20.86 -19.23
N SER A 110 0.82 20.75 -19.08
CA SER A 110 -0.16 21.60 -19.79
C SER A 110 -0.44 22.96 -19.15
N GLY A 111 0.15 23.24 -18.01
CA GLY A 111 -0.08 24.51 -17.30
C GLY A 111 -1.46 24.60 -16.63
N SER A 112 -2.03 23.48 -16.28
CA SER A 112 -3.33 23.39 -15.60
C SER A 112 -3.36 24.11 -14.26
N LYS A 113 -4.56 24.30 -13.71
CA LYS A 113 -4.73 24.91 -12.39
C LYS A 113 -4.03 24.09 -11.32
N GLU A 114 -3.62 24.76 -10.25
CA GLU A 114 -2.89 24.13 -9.15
C GLU A 114 -3.59 22.90 -8.58
N VAL A 115 -4.91 22.94 -8.43
CA VAL A 115 -5.71 21.82 -7.93
C VAL A 115 -5.60 20.61 -8.87
N ASP A 116 -5.65 20.86 -10.18
CA ASP A 116 -5.52 19.81 -11.18
C ASP A 116 -4.12 19.24 -11.21
N MET A 117 -3.11 20.07 -10.93
CA MET A 117 -1.72 19.62 -10.86
C MET A 117 -1.50 18.69 -9.66
N VAL A 118 -2.08 19.00 -8.51
CA VAL A 118 -1.99 18.14 -7.32
C VAL A 118 -2.61 16.78 -7.62
N ARG A 119 -3.78 16.76 -8.26
CA ARG A 119 -4.44 15.52 -8.65
C ARG A 119 -3.60 14.73 -9.66
N ALA A 120 -2.98 15.44 -10.60
CA ALA A 120 -2.14 14.79 -11.60
C ALA A 120 -0.88 14.19 -10.98
N GLU A 121 -0.28 14.87 -10.02
CA GLU A 121 0.87 14.34 -9.28
C GLU A 121 0.52 13.08 -8.53
N LEU A 122 -0.64 13.05 -7.86
CA LEU A 122 -1.11 11.87 -7.14
C LEU A 122 -1.41 10.72 -8.10
N ALA A 123 -2.06 11.02 -9.23
CA ALA A 123 -2.35 10.01 -10.24
C ALA A 123 -1.07 9.43 -10.83
N LEU A 124 -0.06 10.27 -11.06
CA LEU A 124 1.23 9.82 -11.54
C LEU A 124 1.91 8.89 -10.53
N LYS A 125 1.89 9.27 -9.26
CA LYS A 125 2.47 8.47 -8.19
C LYS A 125 1.83 7.08 -8.12
N LYS A 126 0.50 7.01 -8.18
CA LYS A 126 -0.22 5.74 -8.17
C LYS A 126 0.11 4.89 -9.40
N ALA A 127 0.20 5.50 -10.56
CA ALA A 127 0.54 4.80 -11.79
C ALA A 127 1.95 4.22 -11.74
N LEU A 128 2.92 4.99 -11.25
CA LEU A 128 4.30 4.54 -11.11
C LEU A 128 4.44 3.35 -10.16
N ILE A 129 3.69 3.38 -9.06
CA ILE A 129 3.68 2.27 -8.10
C ILE A 129 3.16 1.01 -8.78
N ARG A 130 2.07 1.10 -9.52
CA ARG A 130 1.49 -0.04 -10.24
C ARG A 130 2.45 -0.60 -11.29
N ILE A 131 3.06 0.27 -12.08
CA ILE A 131 4.02 -0.13 -13.12
C ILE A 131 5.22 -0.86 -12.51
N ASP A 132 5.78 -0.29 -11.46
CA ASP A 132 6.93 -0.88 -10.79
C ASP A 132 6.60 -2.26 -10.23
N LEU A 133 5.48 -2.38 -9.53
CA LEU A 133 5.07 -3.63 -8.91
C LEU A 133 4.72 -4.70 -9.94
N ALA A 134 4.02 -4.33 -11.00
CA ALA A 134 3.69 -5.26 -12.08
C ALA A 134 4.95 -5.77 -12.79
N GLY A 135 5.95 -4.93 -12.95
CA GLY A 135 7.21 -5.28 -13.60
C GLY A 135 8.08 -6.24 -12.80
N LYS A 136 7.91 -6.29 -11.49
CA LYS A 136 8.68 -7.18 -10.60
C LYS A 136 8.12 -8.59 -10.54
N HIS A 137 6.90 -8.75 -10.92
CA HIS A 137 6.16 -9.99 -10.79
C HIS A 137 5.53 -10.38 -12.13
#